data_b4c3382b49f1537f20c2d95c8a425b53
#
_entry.id   b4c3382b49f1537f20c2d95c8a425b53
#
_cell.length_a   1.000
_cell.length_b   1.000
_cell.length_c   1.000
_cell.angle_alpha   90.00
_cell.angle_beta   90.00
_cell.angle_gamma   90.00
#
_symmetry.space_group_name_H-M   'P 1'
#
loop_
_entity.id
_entity.type
_entity.pdbx_description
1 polymer ?
#
loop_
_entity_poly.entity_id
_entity_poly.type
_entity_poly.pdbx_seq_one_letter_code
_entity_poly.pdbx_strand_id
1 'polypeptide(L)'
;MFLSVVVPVYNVERYVGDCLCSLLNQPESLCEIIVVNDGTKDNSMEIVHKLVNGYTNVRIINQENKGLSEARNAGLRHALGEYVWFVDSDDTILENAVEYLHDIVDTYPCDVYASNLLIKNEKTNEQYLEFAEFFSGYLPTEQYGEKYNGTTSQRYIFRKKFLIDNNLFFMPGV
;
A
#
# COMPACT_ATOMS: atom_id res chain seq x y z
N MET A 1 2.81 12.08 -11.48
CA MET A 1 3.10 11.24 -10.30
C MET A 1 2.99 9.79 -10.74
N PHE A 2 4.02 8.99 -10.48
CA PHE A 2 4.03 7.58 -10.87
C PHE A 2 3.21 6.72 -9.91
N LEU A 3 3.48 6.79 -8.59
CA LEU A 3 2.87 5.93 -7.59
C LEU A 3 2.15 6.76 -6.50
N SER A 4 0.98 6.34 -6.07
CA SER A 4 0.34 6.76 -4.82
C SER A 4 0.40 5.60 -3.82
N VAL A 5 1.04 5.81 -2.68
CA VAL A 5 1.05 4.85 -1.57
C VAL A 5 -0.03 5.27 -0.58
N VAL A 6 -1.02 4.40 -0.36
CA VAL A 6 -2.14 4.63 0.56
C VAL A 6 -1.88 3.90 1.86
N VAL A 7 -1.82 4.63 2.97
CA VAL A 7 -1.53 4.10 4.32
C VAL A 7 -2.72 4.36 5.24
N PRO A 8 -3.59 3.38 5.50
CA PRO A 8 -4.66 3.49 6.49
C PRO A 8 -4.08 3.48 7.91
N VAL A 9 -4.53 4.40 8.77
CA VAL A 9 -4.03 4.53 10.14
C VAL A 9 -5.19 4.46 11.14
N TYR A 10 -5.16 3.41 11.99
CA TYR A 10 -6.09 3.27 13.11
C TYR A 10 -5.49 2.41 14.23
N ASN A 11 -5.18 3.00 15.39
CA ASN A 11 -4.62 2.34 16.57
C ASN A 11 -3.30 1.58 16.30
N VAL A 12 -2.33 2.25 15.67
CA VAL A 12 -1.04 1.67 15.24
C VAL A 12 0.18 2.47 15.73
N GLU A 13 0.07 3.14 16.86
CA GLU A 13 1.14 4.00 17.40
C GLU A 13 2.50 3.30 17.56
N ARG A 14 2.50 1.96 17.69
CA ARG A 14 3.72 1.16 17.84
C ARG A 14 4.47 0.94 16.51
N TYR A 15 3.79 1.02 15.37
CA TYR A 15 4.29 0.56 14.07
C TYR A 15 4.35 1.68 13.02
N VAL A 16 3.42 2.65 13.08
CA VAL A 16 3.28 3.68 12.05
C VAL A 16 4.56 4.48 11.81
N GLY A 17 5.41 4.60 12.82
CA GLY A 17 6.70 5.27 12.70
C GLY A 17 7.64 4.57 11.72
N ASP A 18 7.83 3.26 11.87
CA ASP A 18 8.70 2.45 11.02
C ASP A 18 8.12 2.36 9.60
N CYS A 19 6.80 2.18 9.48
CA CYS A 19 6.11 2.21 8.21
C CYS A 19 6.41 3.50 7.44
N LEU A 20 6.13 4.66 8.04
CA LEU A 20 6.35 5.95 7.39
C LEU A 20 7.82 6.21 7.08
N CYS A 21 8.74 5.85 7.97
CA CYS A 21 10.17 6.00 7.69
C CYS A 21 10.58 5.22 6.43
N SER A 22 10.06 4.01 6.23
CA SER A 22 10.35 3.22 5.03
C SER A 22 9.82 3.85 3.74
N LEU A 23 8.67 4.54 3.83
CA LEU A 23 8.05 5.24 2.72
C LEU A 23 8.69 6.59 2.42
N LEU A 24 9.07 7.35 3.46
CA LEU A 24 9.73 8.65 3.32
C LEU A 24 11.15 8.55 2.77
N ASN A 25 11.76 7.37 2.83
CA ASN A 25 13.06 7.08 2.20
C ASN A 25 12.94 6.79 0.69
N GLN A 26 11.73 6.72 0.13
CA GLN A 26 11.54 6.54 -1.31
C GLN A 26 11.66 7.88 -2.07
N PRO A 27 11.96 7.88 -3.39
CA PRO A 27 12.10 9.11 -4.15
C PRO A 27 10.81 9.92 -4.20
N GLU A 28 10.82 11.15 -3.67
CA GLU A 28 9.66 12.07 -3.69
C GLU A 28 9.17 12.39 -5.11
N SER A 29 10.05 12.34 -6.10
CA SER A 29 9.71 12.58 -7.50
C SER A 29 8.84 11.49 -8.10
N LEU A 30 8.89 10.28 -7.57
CA LEU A 30 8.18 9.11 -8.09
C LEU A 30 6.90 8.81 -7.32
N CYS A 31 6.85 9.06 -6.01
CA CYS A 31 5.69 8.68 -5.21
C CYS A 31 5.14 9.81 -4.33
N GLU A 32 3.83 9.76 -4.12
CA GLU A 32 3.14 10.46 -3.05
C GLU A 32 2.70 9.46 -1.98
N ILE A 33 2.60 9.91 -0.75
CA ILE A 33 2.11 9.13 0.39
C ILE A 33 0.79 9.74 0.86
N ILE A 34 -0.26 8.94 0.92
CA ILE A 34 -1.59 9.33 1.36
C ILE A 34 -1.89 8.61 2.66
N VAL A 35 -1.68 9.30 3.78
CA VAL A 35 -2.04 8.79 5.10
C VAL A 35 -3.52 9.03 5.34
N VAL A 36 -4.28 7.97 5.58
CA VAL A 36 -5.72 8.06 5.88
C VAL A 36 -5.94 7.76 7.35
N ASN A 37 -6.14 8.81 8.14
CA ASN A 37 -6.55 8.68 9.54
C ASN A 37 -8.02 8.27 9.60
N ASP A 38 -8.28 7.03 9.99
CA ASP A 38 -9.62 6.46 10.14
C ASP A 38 -10.16 6.68 11.58
N GLY A 39 -9.98 7.90 12.09
CA GLY A 39 -10.48 8.28 13.40
C GLY A 39 -9.74 7.60 14.57
N THR A 40 -8.42 7.42 14.44
CA THR A 40 -7.59 6.82 15.49
C THR A 40 -7.68 7.61 16.80
N LYS A 41 -7.58 6.91 17.94
CA LYS A 41 -7.70 7.50 19.28
C LYS A 41 -6.39 7.44 20.06
N ASP A 42 -5.40 6.72 19.55
CA ASP A 42 -4.06 6.61 20.12
C ASP A 42 -3.12 7.72 19.60
N ASN A 43 -1.84 7.63 19.91
CA ASN A 43 -0.85 8.64 19.50
C ASN A 43 -0.36 8.49 18.05
N SER A 44 -0.95 7.62 17.24
CA SER A 44 -0.51 7.39 15.85
C SER A 44 -0.39 8.69 15.06
N MET A 45 -1.40 9.58 15.14
CA MET A 45 -1.37 10.82 14.36
C MET A 45 -0.38 11.87 14.88
N GLU A 46 -0.02 11.83 16.16
CA GLU A 46 1.05 12.67 16.70
C GLU A 46 2.40 12.26 16.07
N ILE A 47 2.65 10.95 16.00
CA ILE A 47 3.84 10.37 15.35
C ILE A 47 3.87 10.74 13.86
N VAL A 48 2.74 10.54 13.15
CA VAL A 48 2.58 10.91 11.74
C VAL A 48 2.96 12.37 11.52
N HIS A 49 2.31 13.31 12.20
CA HIS A 49 2.55 14.74 12.01
C HIS A 49 3.99 15.15 12.26
N LYS A 50 4.65 14.52 13.24
CA LYS A 50 6.06 14.77 13.54
C LYS A 50 6.98 14.31 12.42
N LEU A 51 6.72 13.12 11.85
CA LEU A 51 7.57 12.52 10.82
C LEU A 51 7.41 13.19 9.46
N VAL A 52 6.18 13.55 9.07
CA VAL A 52 5.92 14.09 7.74
C VAL A 52 6.14 15.60 7.62
N ASN A 53 6.56 16.24 8.71
CA ASN A 53 6.81 17.69 8.71
C ASN A 53 7.94 18.05 7.75
N GLY A 54 7.64 18.88 6.76
CA GLY A 54 8.58 19.31 5.73
C GLY A 54 8.53 18.49 4.43
N TYR A 55 7.83 17.37 4.38
CA TYR A 55 7.62 16.60 3.16
C TYR A 55 6.46 17.17 2.34
N THR A 56 6.68 17.39 1.05
CA THR A 56 5.68 17.99 0.13
C THR A 56 4.86 16.95 -0.60
N ASN A 57 5.34 15.71 -0.65
CA ASN A 57 4.70 14.58 -1.29
C ASN A 57 3.80 13.76 -0.34
N VAL A 58 3.59 14.23 0.90
CA VAL A 58 2.71 13.56 1.87
C VAL A 58 1.42 14.34 2.06
N ARG A 59 0.29 13.64 2.02
CA ARG A 59 -1.04 14.19 2.32
C ARG A 59 -1.71 13.38 3.41
N ILE A 60 -2.38 14.06 4.33
CA ILE A 60 -3.17 13.45 5.39
C ILE A 60 -4.65 13.69 5.11
N ILE A 61 -5.42 12.61 5.13
CA ILE A 61 -6.89 12.61 5.01
C ILE A 61 -7.45 12.17 6.35
N ASN A 62 -8.37 12.94 6.91
CA ASN A 62 -9.06 12.57 8.14
C ASN A 62 -10.50 12.16 7.83
N GLN A 63 -10.94 11.05 8.42
CA GLN A 63 -12.33 10.61 8.38
C GLN A 63 -12.75 10.06 9.75
N GLU A 64 -14.05 9.99 9.98
CA GLU A 64 -14.59 9.19 11.08
C GLU A 64 -14.28 7.71 10.82
N ASN A 65 -14.12 6.92 11.90
CA ASN A 65 -13.84 5.49 11.72
C ASN A 65 -14.93 4.80 10.91
N LYS A 66 -14.54 4.29 9.74
CA LYS A 66 -15.39 3.53 8.80
C LYS A 66 -14.78 2.18 8.43
N GLY A 67 -13.67 1.83 9.07
CA GLY A 67 -12.93 0.59 8.85
C GLY A 67 -11.94 0.64 7.70
N LEU A 68 -11.08 -0.37 7.67
CA LEU A 68 -9.92 -0.47 6.79
C LEU A 68 -10.28 -0.33 5.30
N SER A 69 -11.35 -0.99 4.86
CA SER A 69 -11.84 -0.94 3.47
C SER A 69 -12.18 0.47 3.03
N GLU A 70 -12.91 1.23 3.85
CA GLU A 70 -13.26 2.61 3.52
C GLU A 70 -12.07 3.56 3.62
N ALA A 71 -11.12 3.32 4.52
CA ALA A 71 -9.88 4.08 4.56
C ALA A 71 -9.05 3.88 3.27
N ARG A 72 -8.92 2.63 2.79
CA ARG A 72 -8.27 2.35 1.50
C ARG A 72 -9.01 3.01 0.33
N ASN A 73 -10.34 2.92 0.30
CA ASN A 73 -11.17 3.57 -0.72
C ASN A 73 -11.03 5.10 -0.69
N ALA A 74 -10.96 5.70 0.50
CA ALA A 74 -10.71 7.14 0.64
C ALA A 74 -9.35 7.52 0.04
N GLY A 75 -8.29 6.76 0.34
CA GLY A 75 -6.98 6.96 -0.26
C GLY A 75 -7.00 6.84 -1.79
N LEU A 76 -7.66 5.79 -2.33
CA LEU A 76 -7.80 5.59 -3.78
C LEU A 76 -8.47 6.77 -4.48
N ARG A 77 -9.52 7.34 -3.88
CA ARG A 77 -10.21 8.52 -4.43
C ARG A 77 -9.31 9.75 -4.53
N HIS A 78 -8.34 9.88 -3.63
CA HIS A 78 -7.42 11.01 -3.58
C HIS A 78 -6.08 10.77 -4.29
N ALA A 79 -5.81 9.54 -4.72
CA ALA A 79 -4.59 9.17 -5.40
C ALA A 79 -4.43 9.94 -6.73
N LEU A 80 -3.22 10.46 -6.98
CA LEU A 80 -2.84 11.16 -8.22
C LEU A 80 -1.89 10.33 -9.08
N GLY A 81 -1.31 9.27 -8.52
CA GLY A 81 -0.40 8.37 -9.21
C GLY A 81 -1.09 7.57 -10.31
N GLU A 82 -0.31 7.18 -11.31
CA GLU A 82 -0.75 6.21 -12.33
C GLU A 82 -1.03 4.85 -11.69
N TYR A 83 -0.20 4.48 -10.71
CA TYR A 83 -0.35 3.26 -9.91
C TYR A 83 -0.73 3.59 -8.46
N VAL A 84 -1.36 2.62 -7.79
CA VAL A 84 -1.72 2.71 -6.37
C VAL A 84 -1.24 1.47 -5.64
N TRP A 85 -0.57 1.66 -4.51
CA TRP A 85 -0.13 0.63 -3.60
C TRP A 85 -0.76 0.86 -2.22
N PHE A 86 -1.46 -0.13 -1.70
CA PHE A 86 -2.03 -0.09 -0.36
C PHE A 86 -1.05 -0.76 0.60
N VAL A 87 -0.42 0.03 1.47
CA VAL A 87 0.54 -0.44 2.48
C VAL A 87 -0.11 -0.32 3.85
N ASP A 88 -0.20 -1.44 4.57
CA ASP A 88 -0.73 -1.40 5.93
C ASP A 88 0.27 -0.71 6.87
N SER A 89 -0.24 0.02 7.84
CA SER A 89 0.57 0.92 8.69
C SER A 89 1.45 0.19 9.72
N ASP A 90 1.38 -1.13 9.76
CA ASP A 90 2.27 -2.03 10.52
C ASP A 90 3.30 -2.76 9.64
N ASP A 91 3.28 -2.50 8.32
CA ASP A 91 4.24 -3.02 7.36
C ASP A 91 5.30 -1.97 6.97
N THR A 92 6.42 -2.44 6.41
CA THR A 92 7.48 -1.61 5.83
C THR A 92 7.79 -2.06 4.41
N ILE A 93 8.26 -1.13 3.57
CA ILE A 93 8.78 -1.47 2.24
C ILE A 93 10.31 -1.41 2.21
N LEU A 94 10.92 -2.16 1.30
CA LEU A 94 12.37 -2.18 1.14
C LEU A 94 12.88 -0.87 0.53
N GLU A 95 14.16 -0.57 0.77
CA GLU A 95 14.87 0.50 0.07
C GLU A 95 14.75 0.30 -1.45
N ASN A 96 14.62 1.41 -2.18
CA ASN A 96 14.52 1.42 -3.65
C ASN A 96 13.32 0.64 -4.24
N ALA A 97 12.33 0.26 -3.41
CA ALA A 97 11.16 -0.51 -3.88
C ALA A 97 10.38 0.24 -4.98
N VAL A 98 10.24 1.56 -4.83
CA VAL A 98 9.52 2.40 -5.79
C VAL A 98 10.32 2.59 -7.09
N GLU A 99 11.64 2.77 -7.01
CA GLU A 99 12.51 2.86 -8.20
C GLU A 99 12.50 1.55 -8.98
N TYR A 100 12.65 0.42 -8.27
CA TYR A 100 12.60 -0.90 -8.89
C TYR A 100 11.26 -1.18 -9.57
N LEU A 101 10.14 -0.79 -8.93
CA LEU A 101 8.82 -0.90 -9.53
C LEU A 101 8.71 -0.04 -10.80
N HIS A 102 9.24 1.19 -10.76
CA HIS A 102 9.23 2.10 -11.91
C HIS A 102 9.96 1.48 -13.12
N ASP A 103 11.14 0.92 -12.89
CA ASP A 103 11.93 0.26 -13.95
C ASP A 103 11.21 -0.98 -14.54
N ILE A 104 10.52 -1.75 -13.67
CA ILE A 104 9.73 -2.90 -14.11
C ILE A 104 8.54 -2.47 -14.97
N VAL A 105 7.83 -1.42 -14.56
CA VAL A 105 6.65 -0.91 -15.28
C VAL A 105 7.03 -0.45 -16.68
N ASP A 106 8.15 0.21 -16.84
CA ASP A 106 8.66 0.65 -18.15
C ASP A 106 9.00 -0.53 -19.07
N THR A 107 9.48 -1.64 -18.49
CA THR A 107 9.87 -2.82 -19.25
C THR A 107 8.72 -3.76 -19.54
N TYR A 108 7.83 -3.94 -18.57
CA TYR A 108 6.73 -4.91 -18.59
C TYR A 108 5.41 -4.26 -18.14
N PRO A 109 4.81 -3.39 -18.97
CA PRO A 109 3.59 -2.69 -18.58
C PRO A 109 2.43 -3.66 -18.37
N CYS A 110 1.82 -3.63 -17.17
CA CYS A 110 0.60 -4.38 -16.85
C CYS A 110 -0.30 -3.61 -15.88
N ASP A 111 -1.49 -4.13 -15.61
CA ASP A 111 -2.45 -3.45 -14.74
C ASP A 111 -2.27 -3.82 -13.27
N VAL A 112 -1.63 -4.95 -12.97
CA VAL A 112 -1.41 -5.44 -11.61
C VAL A 112 -0.01 -6.03 -11.48
N TYR A 113 0.75 -5.54 -10.50
CA TYR A 113 2.03 -6.13 -10.11
C TYR A 113 1.87 -6.78 -8.73
N ALA A 114 2.54 -7.90 -8.54
CA ALA A 114 2.59 -8.58 -7.24
C ALA A 114 4.00 -8.52 -6.67
N SER A 115 4.13 -8.14 -5.41
CA SER A 115 5.39 -8.17 -4.66
C SER A 115 5.50 -9.42 -3.79
N ASN A 116 6.73 -9.82 -3.48
CA ASN A 116 6.99 -10.79 -2.43
C ASN A 116 6.84 -10.13 -1.06
N LEU A 117 6.45 -10.91 -0.06
CA LEU A 117 6.40 -10.47 1.32
C LEU A 117 7.52 -11.13 2.12
N LEU A 118 8.29 -10.33 2.84
CA LEU A 118 9.21 -10.81 3.87
C LEU A 118 8.47 -10.80 5.21
N ILE A 119 8.07 -11.99 5.65
CA ILE A 119 7.36 -12.15 6.93
C ILE A 119 8.38 -12.27 8.05
N LYS A 120 8.26 -11.42 9.06
CA LYS A 120 9.12 -11.46 10.27
C LYS A 120 8.28 -11.79 11.49
N ASN A 121 8.67 -12.82 12.21
CA ASN A 121 8.07 -13.14 13.51
C ASN A 121 8.73 -12.30 14.60
N GLU A 122 7.99 -11.36 15.20
CA GLU A 122 8.52 -10.45 16.23
C GLU A 122 9.01 -11.17 17.49
N LYS A 123 8.46 -12.34 17.81
CA LYS A 123 8.83 -13.08 19.03
C LYS A 123 10.08 -13.93 18.84
N THR A 124 10.25 -14.55 17.66
CA THR A 124 11.36 -15.47 17.39
C THR A 124 12.46 -14.83 16.55
N ASN A 125 12.24 -13.64 15.96
CA ASN A 125 13.08 -13.02 14.94
C ASN A 125 13.30 -13.88 13.68
N GLU A 126 12.58 -14.97 13.53
CA GLU A 126 12.61 -15.76 12.30
C GLU A 126 11.99 -14.97 11.15
N GLN A 127 12.60 -15.11 9.98
CA GLN A 127 12.13 -14.46 8.76
C GLN A 127 11.97 -15.51 7.66
N TYR A 128 10.91 -15.39 6.87
CA TYR A 128 10.75 -16.20 5.68
C TYR A 128 10.15 -15.36 4.56
N LEU A 129 10.52 -15.71 3.33
CA LEU A 129 9.99 -15.08 2.13
C LEU A 129 8.73 -15.83 1.70
N GLU A 130 7.64 -15.09 1.63
CA GLU A 130 6.43 -15.55 0.97
C GLU A 130 6.42 -15.05 -0.46
N PHE A 131 6.70 -15.96 -1.40
CA PHE A 131 6.71 -15.62 -2.82
C PHE A 131 5.29 -15.39 -3.32
N ALA A 132 5.10 -14.31 -4.09
CA ALA A 132 4.00 -14.28 -5.03
C ALA A 132 4.28 -15.38 -6.06
N GLU A 133 3.38 -16.34 -6.22
CA GLU A 133 3.49 -17.28 -7.33
C GLU A 133 3.36 -16.50 -8.64
N PHE A 134 4.47 -16.33 -9.35
CA PHE A 134 4.48 -15.64 -10.62
C PHE A 134 4.01 -16.60 -11.71
N PHE A 135 2.90 -16.27 -12.34
CA PHE A 135 2.58 -16.81 -13.64
C PHE A 135 3.02 -15.80 -14.70
N SER A 136 3.99 -16.17 -15.50
CA SER A 136 4.28 -15.44 -16.73
C SER A 136 3.18 -15.75 -17.74
N GLY A 137 2.19 -14.87 -17.88
CA GLY A 137 1.14 -15.03 -18.88
C GLY A 137 -0.23 -14.56 -18.37
N TYR A 138 -1.17 -14.47 -19.30
CA TYR A 138 -2.57 -14.17 -19.00
C TYR A 138 -3.21 -15.36 -18.27
N LEU A 139 -3.68 -15.13 -17.05
CA LEU A 139 -4.52 -16.09 -16.33
C LEU A 139 -5.99 -15.71 -16.54
N PRO A 140 -6.82 -16.62 -17.09
CA PRO A 140 -8.26 -16.42 -17.09
C PRO A 140 -8.77 -16.23 -15.66
N THR A 141 -9.69 -15.30 -15.45
CA THR A 141 -10.25 -14.93 -14.13
C THR A 141 -10.78 -16.16 -13.36
N GLU A 142 -11.26 -17.17 -14.06
CA GLU A 142 -11.77 -18.44 -13.52
C GLU A 142 -10.68 -19.28 -12.83
N GLN A 143 -9.43 -19.20 -13.29
CA GLN A 143 -8.30 -19.94 -12.70
C GLN A 143 -7.63 -19.17 -11.56
N TYR A 144 -7.86 -17.85 -11.47
CA TYR A 144 -7.27 -17.01 -10.46
C TYR A 144 -7.81 -17.32 -9.06
N GLY A 145 -9.13 -17.50 -8.92
CA GLY A 145 -9.80 -17.76 -7.64
C GLY A 145 -9.49 -19.14 -7.02
N GLU A 146 -9.15 -20.13 -7.82
CA GLU A 146 -8.83 -21.50 -7.34
C GLU A 146 -7.39 -21.61 -6.80
N LYS A 147 -6.46 -20.80 -7.29
CA LYS A 147 -5.03 -20.87 -6.96
C LYS A 147 -4.58 -19.89 -5.87
N TYR A 148 -5.34 -18.84 -5.58
CA TYR A 148 -4.94 -17.76 -4.69
C TYR A 148 -5.88 -17.63 -3.49
N ASN A 149 -5.75 -18.57 -2.55
CA ASN A 149 -6.38 -18.47 -1.24
C ASN A 149 -5.47 -17.67 -0.29
N GLY A 150 -5.74 -16.40 -0.12
CA GLY A 150 -5.06 -15.55 0.84
C GLY A 150 -4.43 -14.33 0.17
N THR A 151 -5.26 -13.38 -0.10
CA THR A 151 -4.85 -12.12 -0.73
C THR A 151 -4.79 -11.03 0.31
N THR A 152 -3.59 -10.68 0.69
CA THR A 152 -3.34 -9.43 1.40
C THR A 152 -3.16 -8.33 0.36
N SER A 153 -3.92 -7.25 0.49
CA SER A 153 -3.89 -6.14 -0.49
C SER A 153 -2.54 -5.45 -0.58
N GLN A 154 -1.72 -5.52 0.47
CA GLN A 154 -0.36 -4.96 0.53
C GLN A 154 0.58 -5.58 -0.52
N ARG A 155 0.27 -6.78 -0.98
CA ARG A 155 1.08 -7.48 -1.98
C ARG A 155 0.95 -6.90 -3.37
N TYR A 156 -0.14 -6.19 -3.66
CA TYR A 156 -0.49 -5.80 -5.02
C TYR A 156 -0.39 -4.30 -5.25
N ILE A 157 0.20 -3.95 -6.39
CA ILE A 157 0.24 -2.60 -6.92
C ILE A 157 -0.63 -2.58 -8.17
N PHE A 158 -1.60 -1.68 -8.19
CA PHE A 158 -2.62 -1.64 -9.23
C PHE A 158 -2.45 -0.40 -10.10
N ARG A 159 -2.64 -0.53 -11.41
CA ARG A 159 -2.88 0.65 -12.24
C ARG A 159 -4.22 1.27 -11.81
N LYS A 160 -4.18 2.52 -11.37
CA LYS A 160 -5.38 3.22 -10.87
C LYS A 160 -6.54 3.18 -11.85
N LYS A 161 -6.24 3.43 -13.14
CA LYS A 161 -7.26 3.40 -14.20
C LYS A 161 -7.96 2.05 -14.28
N PHE A 162 -7.23 0.94 -14.12
CA PHE A 162 -7.81 -0.40 -14.10
C PHE A 162 -8.84 -0.57 -12.97
N LEU A 163 -8.53 -0.09 -11.76
CA LEU A 163 -9.46 -0.16 -10.62
C LEU A 163 -10.73 0.67 -10.90
N ILE A 164 -10.57 1.89 -11.39
CA ILE A 164 -11.69 2.81 -11.60
C ILE A 164 -12.59 2.35 -12.75
N ASP A 165 -12.01 1.98 -13.90
CA ASP A 165 -12.78 1.56 -15.09
C ASP A 165 -13.59 0.28 -14.84
N ASN A 166 -13.11 -0.59 -13.95
CA ASN A 166 -13.78 -1.83 -13.59
C ASN A 166 -14.61 -1.72 -12.29
N ASN A 167 -14.73 -0.51 -11.72
CA ASN A 167 -15.46 -0.27 -10.47
C ASN A 167 -15.00 -1.16 -9.30
N LEU A 168 -13.68 -1.38 -9.19
CA LEU A 168 -13.07 -2.22 -8.17
C LEU A 168 -12.72 -1.37 -6.93
N PHE A 169 -13.49 -1.57 -5.88
CA PHE A 169 -13.32 -0.94 -4.57
C PHE A 169 -13.31 -2.00 -3.47
N PHE A 170 -12.68 -1.69 -2.36
CA PHE A 170 -12.77 -2.54 -1.17
C PHE A 170 -14.21 -2.55 -0.63
N MET A 171 -14.72 -3.73 -0.30
CA MET A 171 -16.08 -3.85 0.22
C MET A 171 -16.12 -3.40 1.68
N PRO A 172 -17.01 -2.45 2.04
CA PRO A 172 -17.17 -2.02 3.43
C PRO A 172 -17.67 -3.15 4.31
N GLY A 173 -17.14 -3.25 5.53
CA GLY A 173 -17.66 -4.18 6.55
C GLY A 173 -17.21 -5.64 6.40
N VAL A 174 -16.17 -5.89 5.61
CA VAL A 174 -15.55 -7.23 5.51
C VAL A 174 -14.25 -7.22 6.27
#